data_f9bbc30e4abcfc5dbeb6e79b35a9acc1
#
_entry.id   f9bbc30e4abcfc5dbeb6e79b35a9acc1
#
_cell.length_a   1.000
_cell.length_b   1.000
_cell.length_c   1.000
_cell.angle_alpha   90.00
_cell.angle_beta   90.00
_cell.angle_gamma   90.00
#
_symmetry.space_group_name_H-M   'P 1'
#
loop_
_entity.id
_entity.type
_entity.pdbx_description
1 polymer ?
#
loop_
_entity_poly.entity_id
_entity_poly.type
_entity_poly.pdbx_seq_one_letter_code
_entity_poly.pdbx_strand_id
1 'polypeptide(L)'
;MPIFARSKTISIVNLIVDIGNTIAKVALFDGEAMVNVIYDSNQSLDCLENICIEHPVEQGIVATVIDLNECVSERLRKLPIPLLWLDKDTPLPVINLYETPDTLGYDRMAAVVSAHEQFPDRNILVIDAGTCITYEFIDSEGQYHGGNISPGLQMRFKALHQFTGRLPLVDPQGRSLDLGKDTETAIRAGVKKGIEYEISGYITAMKHKYPELLVFLTGGDDFSFDTNLKSIIFADRFLVLKVLSRI
;
A
#
# COMPACT_ATOMS: atom_id res chain seq x y z
N MET A 1 -11.16 -21.53 -47.76
CA MET A 1 -10.85 -20.41 -46.82
C MET A 1 -10.14 -21.01 -45.62
N PRO A 2 -8.87 -20.68 -45.35
CA PRO A 2 -8.19 -21.18 -44.17
C PRO A 2 -8.65 -20.39 -42.96
N ILE A 3 -9.12 -21.11 -41.97
CA ILE A 3 -9.41 -20.59 -40.61
C ILE A 3 -8.07 -20.27 -39.97
N PHE A 4 -7.72 -19.00 -39.86
CA PHE A 4 -6.59 -18.57 -39.06
C PHE A 4 -6.89 -18.90 -37.61
N ALA A 5 -6.30 -19.98 -37.10
CA ALA A 5 -6.16 -20.21 -35.69
C ALA A 5 -5.36 -19.01 -35.11
N ARG A 6 -6.01 -18.15 -34.33
CA ARG A 6 -5.30 -17.19 -33.45
C ARG A 6 -4.38 -18.03 -32.57
N SER A 7 -3.07 -17.92 -32.79
CA SER A 7 -2.10 -18.40 -31.83
C SER A 7 -2.44 -17.67 -30.55
N LYS A 8 -2.83 -18.39 -29.50
CA LYS A 8 -2.81 -17.87 -28.13
C LYS A 8 -1.34 -17.54 -27.85
N THR A 9 -0.98 -16.29 -27.92
CA THR A 9 0.24 -15.80 -27.30
C THR A 9 0.08 -16.17 -25.83
N ILE A 10 0.90 -17.09 -25.35
CA ILE A 10 0.95 -17.41 -23.93
C ILE A 10 1.50 -16.13 -23.29
N SER A 11 0.64 -15.39 -22.64
CA SER A 11 1.06 -14.20 -21.92
C SER A 11 1.80 -14.64 -20.65
N ILE A 12 2.97 -14.08 -20.46
CA ILE A 12 3.79 -14.29 -19.26
C ILE A 12 3.10 -13.61 -18.10
N VAL A 13 2.75 -14.38 -17.08
CA VAL A 13 2.11 -13.87 -15.87
C VAL A 13 3.13 -13.78 -14.75
N ASN A 14 3.28 -12.57 -14.21
CA ASN A 14 4.13 -12.31 -13.05
C ASN A 14 3.29 -12.39 -11.76
N LEU A 15 3.86 -13.03 -10.73
CA LEU A 15 3.27 -13.14 -9.40
C LEU A 15 3.88 -12.07 -8.49
N ILE A 16 3.02 -11.26 -7.86
CA ILE A 16 3.41 -10.28 -6.87
C ILE A 16 2.82 -10.70 -5.51
N VAL A 17 3.67 -10.82 -4.50
CA VAL A 17 3.28 -11.15 -3.13
C VAL A 17 3.72 -10.02 -2.20
N ASP A 18 2.77 -9.21 -1.75
CA ASP A 18 2.97 -8.09 -0.83
C ASP A 18 2.44 -8.50 0.55
N ILE A 19 3.34 -8.76 1.51
CA ILE A 19 3.01 -9.29 2.84
C ILE A 19 3.09 -8.17 3.87
N GLY A 20 1.93 -7.57 4.16
CA GLY A 20 1.77 -6.52 5.16
C GLY A 20 1.58 -7.06 6.58
N ASN A 21 1.52 -6.14 7.55
CA ASN A 21 1.33 -6.46 8.97
C ASN A 21 0.00 -7.17 9.28
N THR A 22 -1.05 -6.91 8.54
CA THR A 22 -2.40 -7.40 8.82
C THR A 22 -2.87 -8.42 7.79
N ILE A 23 -2.55 -8.21 6.52
CA ILE A 23 -3.03 -9.01 5.39
C ILE A 23 -1.95 -9.07 4.32
N ALA A 24 -1.95 -10.13 3.55
CA ALA A 24 -1.16 -10.24 2.34
C ALA A 24 -2.02 -9.95 1.10
N LYS A 25 -1.41 -9.34 0.09
CA LYS A 25 -1.99 -9.13 -1.23
C LYS A 25 -1.19 -9.96 -2.22
N VAL A 26 -1.86 -10.84 -2.94
CA VAL A 26 -1.27 -11.69 -3.97
C VAL A 26 -1.88 -11.29 -5.31
N ALA A 27 -1.08 -10.75 -6.21
CA ALA A 27 -1.55 -10.25 -7.48
C ALA A 27 -0.89 -10.95 -8.67
N LEU A 28 -1.62 -11.04 -9.76
CA LEU A 28 -1.14 -11.56 -11.04
C LEU A 28 -1.15 -10.45 -12.08
N PHE A 29 -0.05 -10.32 -12.80
CA PHE A 29 0.11 -9.32 -13.85
C PHE A 29 0.47 -9.98 -15.17
N ASP A 30 -0.24 -9.59 -16.24
CA ASP A 30 0.09 -9.85 -17.63
C ASP A 30 0.69 -8.57 -18.22
N GLY A 31 2.00 -8.50 -18.29
CA GLY A 31 2.69 -7.25 -18.55
C GLY A 31 2.32 -6.19 -17.50
N GLU A 32 1.81 -5.05 -17.93
CA GLU A 32 1.35 -3.98 -17.03
C GLU A 32 -0.09 -4.15 -16.52
N ALA A 33 -0.83 -5.09 -17.05
CA ALA A 33 -2.23 -5.31 -16.71
C ALA A 33 -2.37 -6.20 -15.48
N MET A 34 -2.97 -5.70 -14.40
CA MET A 34 -3.34 -6.53 -13.26
C MET A 34 -4.53 -7.43 -13.65
N VAL A 35 -4.28 -8.73 -13.69
CA VAL A 35 -5.27 -9.75 -14.09
C VAL A 35 -6.13 -10.17 -12.90
N ASN A 36 -5.50 -10.32 -11.73
CA ASN A 36 -6.17 -10.76 -10.52
C ASN A 36 -5.48 -10.18 -9.28
N VAL A 37 -6.23 -10.03 -8.20
CA VAL A 37 -5.70 -9.73 -6.87
C VAL A 37 -6.48 -10.50 -5.81
N ILE A 38 -5.76 -11.19 -4.94
CA ILE A 38 -6.30 -12.00 -3.85
C ILE A 38 -5.79 -11.40 -2.54
N TYR A 39 -6.69 -11.21 -1.59
CA TYR A 39 -6.36 -10.84 -0.23
C TYR A 39 -6.37 -12.11 0.63
N ASP A 40 -5.26 -12.39 1.27
CA ASP A 40 -5.08 -13.63 2.02
C ASP A 40 -4.44 -13.38 3.39
N SER A 41 -4.47 -14.39 4.24
CA SER A 41 -3.81 -14.34 5.55
C SER A 41 -2.30 -14.24 5.39
N ASN A 42 -1.70 -13.24 6.03
CA ASN A 42 -0.23 -13.13 6.11
C ASN A 42 0.42 -14.23 6.98
N GLN A 43 -0.38 -15.10 7.60
CA GLN A 43 0.09 -16.22 8.42
C GLN A 43 0.10 -17.57 7.68
N SER A 44 -0.61 -17.68 6.57
CA SER A 44 -0.71 -18.94 5.81
C SER A 44 -0.46 -18.81 4.32
N LEU A 45 -0.93 -17.75 3.64
CA LEU A 45 -0.89 -17.59 2.18
C LEU A 45 -1.46 -18.81 1.43
N ASP A 46 -2.67 -19.22 1.82
CA ASP A 46 -3.29 -20.45 1.29
C ASP A 46 -3.55 -20.38 -0.22
N CYS A 47 -3.77 -19.20 -0.76
CA CYS A 47 -3.99 -18.99 -2.20
C CYS A 47 -2.80 -19.41 -3.07
N LEU A 48 -1.58 -19.46 -2.53
CA LEU A 48 -0.39 -19.85 -3.30
C LEU A 48 -0.39 -21.33 -3.73
N GLU A 49 -1.13 -22.20 -3.04
CA GLU A 49 -1.15 -23.64 -3.37
C GLU A 49 -1.61 -23.92 -4.80
N ASN A 50 -2.57 -23.14 -5.29
CA ASN A 50 -3.18 -23.36 -6.60
C ASN A 50 -2.77 -22.33 -7.65
N ILE A 51 -2.14 -21.22 -7.26
CA ILE A 51 -1.95 -20.07 -8.15
C ILE A 51 -1.11 -20.42 -9.39
N CYS A 52 -0.05 -21.23 -9.22
CA CYS A 52 0.79 -21.68 -10.33
C CYS A 52 0.17 -22.85 -11.12
N ILE A 53 -0.89 -23.48 -10.60
CA ILE A 53 -1.64 -24.52 -11.29
C ILE A 53 -2.70 -23.86 -12.20
N GLU A 54 -3.36 -22.86 -11.70
CA GLU A 54 -4.47 -22.17 -12.39
C GLU A 54 -3.98 -21.12 -13.40
N HIS A 55 -2.77 -20.60 -13.21
CA HIS A 55 -2.20 -19.55 -14.04
C HIS A 55 -0.78 -19.89 -14.51
N PRO A 56 -0.41 -19.52 -15.75
CA PRO A 56 0.93 -19.74 -16.30
C PRO A 56 1.93 -18.72 -15.72
N VAL A 57 2.21 -18.83 -14.42
CA VAL A 57 3.15 -17.94 -13.72
C VAL A 57 4.57 -18.39 -14.05
N GLU A 58 5.43 -17.46 -14.47
CA GLU A 58 6.83 -17.74 -14.83
C GLU A 58 7.82 -17.22 -13.80
N GLN A 59 7.51 -16.14 -13.12
CA GLN A 59 8.35 -15.54 -12.08
C GLN A 59 7.52 -14.75 -11.07
N GLY A 60 8.10 -14.41 -9.96
CA GLY A 60 7.43 -13.58 -8.97
C GLY A 60 8.37 -12.70 -8.15
N ILE A 61 7.76 -11.71 -7.50
CA ILE A 61 8.44 -10.85 -6.52
C ILE A 61 7.71 -10.93 -5.19
N VAL A 62 8.49 -10.96 -4.11
CA VAL A 62 7.99 -10.96 -2.74
C VAL A 62 8.49 -9.73 -2.01
N ALA A 63 7.56 -8.92 -1.50
CA ALA A 63 7.82 -7.84 -0.57
C ALA A 63 7.21 -8.18 0.78
N THR A 64 7.93 -7.96 1.87
CA THR A 64 7.42 -8.19 3.23
C THR A 64 7.93 -7.14 4.20
N VAL A 65 7.06 -6.73 5.13
CA VAL A 65 7.39 -5.84 6.24
C VAL A 65 7.33 -6.54 7.60
N ILE A 66 7.21 -7.88 7.58
CA ILE A 66 7.18 -8.72 8.78
C ILE A 66 8.17 -9.87 8.66
N ASP A 67 8.57 -10.42 9.81
CA ASP A 67 9.25 -11.70 9.84
C ASP A 67 8.27 -12.81 9.47
N LEU A 68 8.64 -13.61 8.46
CA LEU A 68 7.78 -14.69 7.98
C LEU A 68 7.86 -15.90 8.91
N ASN A 69 6.70 -16.45 9.25
CA ASN A 69 6.65 -17.73 9.93
C ASN A 69 7.05 -18.89 8.98
N GLU A 70 7.33 -20.07 9.56
CA GLU A 70 7.79 -21.23 8.80
C GLU A 70 6.79 -21.69 7.73
N CYS A 71 5.48 -21.63 8.03
CA CYS A 71 4.43 -22.02 7.10
C CYS A 71 4.47 -21.20 5.80
N VAL A 72 4.51 -19.88 5.93
CA VAL A 72 4.58 -18.94 4.78
C VAL A 72 5.92 -19.11 4.04
N SER A 73 7.02 -19.19 4.78
CA SER A 73 8.36 -19.38 4.21
C SER A 73 8.47 -20.67 3.39
N GLU A 74 7.92 -21.78 3.89
CA GLU A 74 7.88 -23.03 3.16
C GLU A 74 7.01 -22.99 1.90
N ARG A 75 5.83 -22.33 1.96
CA ARG A 75 4.94 -22.20 0.79
C ARG A 75 5.62 -21.42 -0.32
N LEU A 76 6.25 -20.29 0.00
CA LEU A 76 6.99 -19.49 -0.97
C LEU A 76 8.15 -20.28 -1.58
N ARG A 77 8.92 -21.04 -0.78
CA ARG A 77 10.03 -21.87 -1.30
C ARG A 77 9.56 -23.02 -2.20
N LYS A 78 8.35 -23.53 -2.00
CA LYS A 78 7.78 -24.64 -2.79
C LYS A 78 7.19 -24.20 -4.13
N LEU A 79 7.05 -22.91 -4.37
CA LEU A 79 6.58 -22.43 -5.67
C LEU A 79 7.55 -22.85 -6.78
N PRO A 80 7.05 -23.41 -7.89
CA PRO A 80 7.89 -23.92 -9.00
C PRO A 80 8.41 -22.81 -9.93
N ILE A 81 8.61 -21.61 -9.40
CA ILE A 81 9.01 -20.40 -10.13
C ILE A 81 10.14 -19.68 -9.37
N PRO A 82 11.01 -18.94 -10.07
CA PRO A 82 11.96 -18.06 -9.42
C PRO A 82 11.23 -16.91 -8.71
N LEU A 83 11.67 -16.61 -7.49
CA LEU A 83 11.17 -15.48 -6.70
C LEU A 83 12.29 -14.48 -6.46
N LEU A 84 12.06 -13.22 -6.84
CA LEU A 84 12.86 -12.09 -6.41
C LEU A 84 12.34 -11.62 -5.04
N TRP A 85 13.23 -11.46 -4.08
CA TRP A 85 12.90 -10.85 -2.80
C TRP A 85 13.30 -9.39 -2.82
N LEU A 86 12.31 -8.53 -2.61
CA LEU A 86 12.57 -7.09 -2.49
C LEU A 86 13.33 -6.85 -1.18
N ASP A 87 14.55 -6.37 -1.31
CA ASP A 87 15.44 -6.07 -0.20
C ASP A 87 16.14 -4.71 -0.39
N LYS A 88 16.98 -4.34 0.58
CA LYS A 88 17.72 -3.08 0.58
C LYS A 88 18.71 -2.92 -0.58
N ASP A 89 19.16 -4.04 -1.14
CA ASP A 89 20.15 -4.08 -2.22
C ASP A 89 19.47 -4.12 -3.59
N THR A 90 18.14 -4.24 -3.63
CA THR A 90 17.35 -4.19 -4.87
C THR A 90 17.48 -2.80 -5.50
N PRO A 91 18.02 -2.68 -6.73
CA PRO A 91 18.15 -1.38 -7.40
C PRO A 91 16.79 -0.76 -7.66
N LEU A 92 16.58 0.46 -7.18
CA LEU A 92 15.35 1.23 -7.42
C LEU A 92 15.68 2.50 -8.20
N PRO A 93 14.79 2.99 -9.08
CA PRO A 93 15.04 4.13 -9.96
C PRO A 93 14.88 5.49 -9.23
N VAL A 94 15.27 5.56 -7.97
CA VAL A 94 15.18 6.77 -7.12
C VAL A 94 16.44 6.91 -6.26
N ILE A 95 16.77 8.13 -5.88
CA ILE A 95 17.87 8.42 -4.96
C ILE A 95 17.33 8.42 -3.54
N ASN A 96 17.75 7.47 -2.73
CA ASN A 96 17.30 7.35 -1.34
C ASN A 96 18.17 8.23 -0.43
N LEU A 97 17.59 9.29 0.14
CA LEU A 97 18.24 10.18 1.12
C LEU A 97 17.85 9.87 2.57
N TYR A 98 17.17 8.74 2.82
CA TYR A 98 16.78 8.34 4.17
C TYR A 98 18.02 7.98 5.00
N GLU A 99 18.18 8.59 6.19
CA GLU A 99 19.39 8.46 7.00
C GLU A 99 19.67 7.03 7.51
N THR A 100 18.61 6.22 7.64
CA THR A 100 18.69 4.83 8.12
C THR A 100 18.07 3.85 7.10
N PRO A 101 18.66 3.67 5.92
CA PRO A 101 18.09 2.88 4.84
C PRO A 101 17.79 1.42 5.24
N ASP A 102 18.56 0.84 6.15
CA ASP A 102 18.36 -0.53 6.63
C ASP A 102 17.06 -0.73 7.44
N THR A 103 16.45 0.35 7.92
CA THR A 103 15.19 0.31 8.69
C THR A 103 13.98 0.81 7.89
N LEU A 104 14.20 1.22 6.65
CA LEU A 104 13.14 1.73 5.78
C LEU A 104 12.29 0.56 5.25
N GLY A 105 10.98 0.63 5.47
CA GLY A 105 10.05 -0.35 4.92
C GLY A 105 10.02 -0.34 3.39
N TYR A 106 10.06 -1.51 2.80
CA TYR A 106 10.07 -1.66 1.32
C TYR A 106 8.73 -1.24 0.70
N ASP A 107 7.62 -1.39 1.43
CA ASP A 107 6.30 -0.90 1.04
C ASP A 107 6.30 0.63 0.84
N ARG A 108 6.99 1.37 1.71
CA ARG A 108 7.15 2.81 1.61
C ARG A 108 7.92 3.20 0.36
N MET A 109 9.05 2.54 0.11
CA MET A 109 9.85 2.77 -1.09
C MET A 109 9.10 2.38 -2.37
N ALA A 110 8.43 1.23 -2.38
CA ALA A 110 7.65 0.78 -3.53
C ALA A 110 6.53 1.79 -3.87
N ALA A 111 5.83 2.32 -2.87
CA ALA A 111 4.80 3.33 -3.10
C ALA A 111 5.37 4.62 -3.74
N VAL A 112 6.53 5.08 -3.27
CA VAL A 112 7.21 6.26 -3.80
C VAL A 112 7.69 6.04 -5.24
N VAL A 113 8.35 4.91 -5.51
CA VAL A 113 8.83 4.54 -6.85
C VAL A 113 7.67 4.49 -7.84
N SER A 114 6.55 3.85 -7.44
CA SER A 114 5.36 3.76 -8.30
C SER A 114 4.76 5.12 -8.65
N ALA A 115 4.74 6.04 -7.71
CA ALA A 115 4.24 7.38 -7.95
C ALA A 115 5.19 8.19 -8.83
N HIS A 116 6.50 8.08 -8.60
CA HIS A 116 7.52 8.77 -9.37
C HIS A 116 7.59 8.28 -10.83
N GLU A 117 7.48 6.98 -11.09
CA GLU A 117 7.44 6.45 -12.45
C GLU A 117 6.24 6.93 -13.25
N GLN A 118 5.09 7.15 -12.60
CA GLN A 118 3.91 7.68 -13.28
C GLN A 118 4.04 9.17 -13.60
N PHE A 119 4.73 9.93 -12.75
CA PHE A 119 4.91 11.36 -12.87
C PHE A 119 6.35 11.74 -12.55
N PRO A 120 7.31 11.44 -13.44
CA PRO A 120 8.69 11.89 -13.29
C PRO A 120 8.74 13.43 -13.28
N ASP A 121 9.79 13.99 -12.76
CA ASP A 121 10.02 15.44 -12.67
C ASP A 121 8.96 16.22 -11.87
N ARG A 122 8.26 15.56 -10.94
CA ARG A 122 7.26 16.19 -10.07
C ARG A 122 7.56 15.95 -8.59
N ASN A 123 7.25 16.97 -7.78
CA ASN A 123 7.19 16.80 -6.33
C ASN A 123 5.95 15.99 -5.96
N ILE A 124 6.12 14.90 -5.24
CA ILE A 124 5.02 13.97 -4.93
C ILE A 124 4.99 13.67 -3.43
N LEU A 125 3.80 13.75 -2.86
CA LEU A 125 3.48 13.22 -1.54
C LEU A 125 2.67 11.94 -1.71
N VAL A 126 3.19 10.81 -1.27
CA VAL A 126 2.45 9.55 -1.23
C VAL A 126 1.95 9.32 0.18
N ILE A 127 0.65 9.07 0.31
CA ILE A 127 -0.02 8.78 1.59
C ILE A 127 -0.55 7.35 1.47
N ASP A 128 -0.03 6.44 2.29
CA ASP A 128 -0.56 5.07 2.40
C ASP A 128 -1.36 4.95 3.69
N ALA A 129 -2.66 4.72 3.56
CA ALA A 129 -3.61 4.62 4.67
C ALA A 129 -4.02 3.16 4.91
N GLY A 130 -3.27 2.49 5.74
CA GLY A 130 -3.47 1.09 6.11
C GLY A 130 -3.37 0.86 7.63
N THR A 131 -2.64 -0.16 8.05
CA THR A 131 -2.37 -0.44 9.47
C THR A 131 -1.74 0.77 10.16
N CYS A 132 -0.77 1.39 9.50
CA CYS A 132 -0.29 2.74 9.79
C CYS A 132 -0.72 3.66 8.65
N ILE A 133 -0.63 4.97 8.88
CA ILE A 133 -0.69 5.96 7.81
C ILE A 133 0.73 6.47 7.62
N THR A 134 1.27 6.33 6.43
CA THR A 134 2.59 6.86 6.08
C THR A 134 2.47 8.04 5.12
N TYR A 135 3.41 8.97 5.19
CA TYR A 135 3.47 10.19 4.39
C TYR A 135 4.86 10.27 3.79
N GLU A 136 5.03 9.93 2.54
CA GLU A 136 6.32 9.83 1.88
C GLU A 136 6.51 10.95 0.87
N PHE A 137 7.67 11.60 0.88
CA PHE A 137 7.95 12.69 -0.05
C PHE A 137 9.13 12.37 -0.95
N ILE A 138 8.90 12.52 -2.25
CA ILE A 138 9.92 12.50 -3.31
C ILE A 138 9.85 13.82 -4.09
N ASP A 139 11.02 14.38 -4.39
CA ASP A 139 11.08 15.62 -5.17
C ASP A 139 11.13 15.37 -6.68
N SER A 140 11.11 16.47 -7.45
CA SER A 140 11.16 16.45 -8.91
C SER A 140 12.49 15.97 -9.49
N GLU A 141 13.52 15.80 -8.66
CA GLU A 141 14.83 15.26 -9.08
C GLU A 141 14.92 13.74 -8.79
N GLY A 142 13.84 13.13 -8.33
CA GLY A 142 13.81 11.71 -7.97
C GLY A 142 14.51 11.39 -6.64
N GLN A 143 14.66 12.39 -5.76
CA GLN A 143 15.26 12.21 -4.46
C GLN A 143 14.16 11.93 -3.40
N TYR A 144 14.20 10.76 -2.80
CA TYR A 144 13.32 10.41 -1.69
C TYR A 144 13.88 10.99 -0.38
N HIS A 145 13.17 11.93 0.19
CA HIS A 145 13.56 12.65 1.42
C HIS A 145 13.12 11.97 2.70
N GLY A 146 12.36 10.89 2.62
CA GLY A 146 11.77 10.25 3.78
C GLY A 146 10.31 10.64 3.98
N GLY A 147 9.81 10.36 5.19
CA GLY A 147 8.41 10.58 5.49
C GLY A 147 8.08 10.40 6.96
N ASN A 148 6.79 10.44 7.27
CA ASN A 148 6.26 10.30 8.63
C ASN A 148 5.38 9.06 8.75
N ILE A 149 5.28 8.51 9.95
CA ILE A 149 4.44 7.36 10.27
C ILE A 149 3.47 7.75 11.39
N SER A 150 2.21 7.45 11.20
CA SER A 150 1.13 7.74 12.13
C SER A 150 0.24 6.51 12.34
N PRO A 151 -0.46 6.35 13.46
CA PRO A 151 -1.37 5.23 13.64
C PRO A 151 -2.53 5.25 12.66
N GLY A 152 -2.83 4.12 12.01
CA GLY A 152 -3.98 3.95 11.14
C GLY A 152 -5.31 3.86 11.91
N LEU A 153 -6.40 3.76 11.13
CA LEU A 153 -7.76 3.80 11.65
C LEU A 153 -8.01 2.79 12.77
N GLN A 154 -7.76 1.52 12.51
CA GLN A 154 -7.99 0.44 13.46
C GLN A 154 -7.08 0.54 14.68
N MET A 155 -5.84 0.99 14.49
CA MET A 155 -4.88 1.18 15.57
C MET A 155 -5.35 2.24 16.56
N ARG A 156 -5.93 3.36 16.08
CA ARG A 156 -6.48 4.44 16.94
C ARG A 156 -7.67 3.96 17.76
N PHE A 157 -8.59 3.19 17.17
CA PHE A 157 -9.72 2.61 17.90
C PHE A 157 -9.25 1.64 18.98
N LYS A 158 -8.31 0.73 18.65
CA LYS A 158 -7.74 -0.21 19.60
C LYS A 158 -6.97 0.50 20.71
N ALA A 159 -6.21 1.54 20.39
CA ALA A 159 -5.44 2.30 21.36
C ALA A 159 -6.35 2.99 22.40
N LEU A 160 -7.45 3.61 21.98
CA LEU A 160 -8.42 4.22 22.88
C LEU A 160 -9.01 3.21 23.86
N HIS A 161 -9.34 2.02 23.38
CA HIS A 161 -9.84 0.93 24.24
C HIS A 161 -8.73 0.41 25.18
N GLN A 162 -7.56 0.09 24.63
CA GLN A 162 -6.50 -0.60 25.34
C GLN A 162 -5.82 0.26 26.41
N PHE A 163 -5.62 1.57 26.13
CA PHE A 163 -4.89 2.48 27.01
C PHE A 163 -5.79 3.35 27.88
N THR A 164 -7.11 3.06 27.93
CA THR A 164 -8.03 3.73 28.84
C THR A 164 -8.84 2.72 29.66
N GLY A 165 -9.23 3.09 30.88
CA GLY A 165 -9.89 2.18 31.80
C GLY A 165 -11.37 1.89 31.52
N ARG A 166 -12.03 2.69 30.64
CA ARG A 166 -13.50 2.63 30.48
C ARG A 166 -14.00 2.77 29.05
N LEU A 167 -13.13 3.14 28.09
CA LEU A 167 -13.61 3.32 26.73
C LEU A 167 -13.83 1.93 26.06
N PRO A 168 -14.99 1.71 25.45
CA PRO A 168 -15.27 0.47 24.74
C PRO A 168 -14.42 0.36 23.46
N LEU A 169 -14.21 -0.86 22.97
CA LEU A 169 -13.75 -1.07 21.60
C LEU A 169 -14.92 -0.76 20.66
N VAL A 170 -14.77 0.28 19.85
CA VAL A 170 -15.82 0.76 18.95
C VAL A 170 -15.55 0.28 17.53
N ASP A 171 -16.61 -0.22 16.88
CA ASP A 171 -16.56 -0.54 15.45
C ASP A 171 -16.41 0.76 14.64
N PRO A 172 -15.42 0.85 13.73
CA PRO A 172 -15.28 1.95 12.78
C PRO A 172 -16.53 2.17 11.90
N GLN A 173 -17.23 1.09 11.60
CA GLN A 173 -18.51 1.16 10.88
C GLN A 173 -19.63 1.62 11.83
N GLY A 174 -20.59 2.37 11.32
CA GLY A 174 -21.70 2.88 12.08
C GLY A 174 -21.86 4.40 11.98
N ARG A 175 -22.76 4.93 12.82
CA ARG A 175 -23.10 6.34 12.76
C ARG A 175 -21.91 7.22 13.11
N SER A 176 -21.50 8.05 12.17
CA SER A 176 -20.49 9.10 12.35
C SER A 176 -21.18 10.46 12.38
N LEU A 177 -20.76 11.32 13.30
CA LEU A 177 -21.28 12.67 13.49
C LEU A 177 -20.13 13.65 13.44
N ASP A 178 -20.43 14.94 13.23
CA ASP A 178 -19.40 15.98 13.34
C ASP A 178 -18.89 16.15 14.76
N LEU A 179 -19.82 16.08 15.71
CA LEU A 179 -19.55 16.01 17.14
C LEU A 179 -20.35 14.85 17.73
N GLY A 180 -19.66 13.94 18.41
CA GLY A 180 -20.30 12.80 19.06
C GLY A 180 -21.27 13.25 20.17
N LYS A 181 -22.35 12.50 20.34
CA LYS A 181 -23.40 12.75 21.35
C LYS A 181 -23.48 11.65 22.40
N ASP A 182 -22.72 10.59 22.23
CA ASP A 182 -22.49 9.49 23.16
C ASP A 182 -21.05 9.00 23.01
N THR A 183 -20.59 8.10 23.88
CA THR A 183 -19.20 7.65 23.91
C THR A 183 -18.76 7.02 22.57
N GLU A 184 -19.59 6.19 21.96
CA GLU A 184 -19.24 5.54 20.71
C GLU A 184 -19.15 6.52 19.54
N THR A 185 -20.14 7.40 19.41
CA THR A 185 -20.13 8.41 18.33
C THR A 185 -19.02 9.44 18.55
N ALA A 186 -18.66 9.76 19.81
CA ALA A 186 -17.54 10.63 20.12
C ALA A 186 -16.19 10.00 19.74
N ILE A 187 -15.99 8.72 20.07
CA ILE A 187 -14.78 7.97 19.67
C ILE A 187 -14.71 7.89 18.13
N ARG A 188 -15.82 7.54 17.47
CA ARG A 188 -15.88 7.40 16.02
C ARG A 188 -15.58 8.72 15.30
N ALA A 189 -16.21 9.81 15.75
CA ALA A 189 -15.97 11.15 15.21
C ALA A 189 -14.54 11.61 15.42
N GLY A 190 -14.02 11.47 16.65
CA GLY A 190 -12.66 11.88 17.00
C GLY A 190 -11.59 11.17 16.20
N VAL A 191 -11.71 9.84 16.04
CA VAL A 191 -10.74 9.05 15.28
C VAL A 191 -10.81 9.38 13.78
N LYS A 192 -12.00 9.30 13.17
CA LYS A 192 -12.14 9.50 11.70
C LYS A 192 -11.78 10.92 11.29
N LYS A 193 -12.38 11.91 11.93
CA LYS A 193 -12.08 13.32 11.62
C LYS A 193 -10.64 13.71 11.99
N GLY A 194 -10.10 13.12 13.05
CA GLY A 194 -8.70 13.32 13.41
C GLY A 194 -7.76 12.90 12.29
N ILE A 195 -8.01 11.76 11.65
CA ILE A 195 -7.25 11.30 10.47
C ILE A 195 -7.46 12.23 9.27
N GLU A 196 -8.73 12.60 8.97
CA GLU A 196 -9.03 13.51 7.86
C GLU A 196 -8.32 14.86 8.04
N TYR A 197 -8.30 15.43 9.24
CA TYR A 197 -7.60 16.68 9.54
C TYR A 197 -6.09 16.52 9.47
N GLU A 198 -5.55 15.40 9.93
CA GLU A 198 -4.12 15.09 9.86
C GLU A 198 -3.66 15.03 8.40
N ILE A 199 -4.33 14.25 7.56
CA ILE A 199 -4.03 14.13 6.13
C ILE A 199 -4.17 15.49 5.43
N SER A 200 -5.24 16.21 5.71
CA SER A 200 -5.48 17.55 5.16
C SER A 200 -4.41 18.54 5.57
N GLY A 201 -3.95 18.46 6.83
CA GLY A 201 -2.87 19.26 7.36
C GLY A 201 -1.54 19.00 6.65
N TYR A 202 -1.17 17.74 6.45
CA TYR A 202 0.04 17.36 5.70
C TYR A 202 -0.01 17.86 4.26
N ILE A 203 -1.12 17.64 3.55
CA ILE A 203 -1.29 18.10 2.18
C ILE A 203 -1.16 19.64 2.10
N THR A 204 -1.84 20.35 2.99
CA THR A 204 -1.81 21.82 3.02
C THR A 204 -0.42 22.37 3.28
N ALA A 205 0.27 21.82 4.28
CA ALA A 205 1.63 22.24 4.63
C ALA A 205 2.62 21.98 3.50
N MET A 206 2.54 20.80 2.88
CA MET A 206 3.41 20.43 1.77
C MET A 206 3.11 21.25 0.51
N LYS A 207 1.85 21.53 0.19
CA LYS A 207 1.49 22.41 -0.94
C LYS A 207 1.92 23.86 -0.74
N HIS A 208 1.96 24.32 0.49
CA HIS A 208 2.53 25.66 0.77
C HIS A 208 4.02 25.73 0.42
N LYS A 209 4.76 24.65 0.64
CA LYS A 209 6.20 24.55 0.31
C LYS A 209 6.43 24.20 -1.16
N TYR A 210 5.56 23.37 -1.75
CA TYR A 210 5.62 22.87 -3.12
C TYR A 210 4.27 23.10 -3.81
N PRO A 211 4.00 24.27 -4.42
CA PRO A 211 2.67 24.61 -4.98
C PRO A 211 2.15 23.60 -6.01
N GLU A 212 3.05 23.01 -6.81
CA GLU A 212 2.72 22.02 -7.85
C GLU A 212 2.79 20.57 -7.34
N LEU A 213 2.72 20.36 -6.02
CA LEU A 213 2.75 19.02 -5.40
C LEU A 213 1.62 18.15 -5.92
N LEU A 214 1.96 16.96 -6.38
CA LEU A 214 1.01 15.88 -6.61
C LEU A 214 0.82 15.10 -5.31
N VAL A 215 -0.39 14.60 -5.09
CA VAL A 215 -0.72 13.79 -3.92
C VAL A 215 -1.30 12.46 -4.38
N PHE A 216 -0.66 11.37 -3.98
CA PHE A 216 -1.19 10.02 -4.13
C PHE A 216 -1.76 9.54 -2.80
N LEU A 217 -2.93 8.90 -2.85
CA LEU A 217 -3.53 8.21 -1.72
C LEU A 217 -3.70 6.74 -2.09
N THR A 218 -3.07 5.87 -1.31
CA THR A 218 -3.18 4.42 -1.42
C THR A 218 -3.59 3.82 -0.08
N GLY A 219 -3.69 2.51 0.00
CA GLY A 219 -4.11 1.79 1.21
C GLY A 219 -5.53 1.27 1.12
N GLY A 220 -5.99 0.69 2.22
CA GLY A 220 -7.30 0.02 2.32
C GLY A 220 -8.40 0.84 2.97
N ASP A 221 -8.06 1.93 3.62
CA ASP A 221 -9.01 2.76 4.36
C ASP A 221 -9.65 3.82 3.45
N ASP A 222 -10.98 3.93 3.53
CA ASP A 222 -11.75 4.96 2.82
C ASP A 222 -11.99 6.17 3.73
N PHE A 223 -11.54 7.34 3.31
CA PHE A 223 -11.77 8.61 3.99
C PHE A 223 -12.62 9.55 3.15
N SER A 224 -13.48 10.31 3.84
CA SER A 224 -14.29 11.37 3.23
C SER A 224 -13.54 12.69 3.31
N PHE A 225 -12.89 13.08 2.22
CA PHE A 225 -12.26 14.40 2.14
C PHE A 225 -13.23 15.46 1.60
N ASP A 226 -12.96 16.72 1.94
CA ASP A 226 -13.58 17.87 1.29
C ASP A 226 -13.36 17.80 -0.24
N THR A 227 -14.31 18.34 -0.99
CA THR A 227 -14.32 18.32 -2.46
C THR A 227 -13.05 18.95 -3.05
N ASN A 228 -12.51 19.96 -2.40
CA ASN A 228 -11.26 20.61 -2.82
C ASN A 228 -10.04 19.67 -2.71
N LEU A 229 -9.97 18.83 -1.70
CA LEU A 229 -8.91 17.85 -1.54
C LEU A 229 -9.07 16.67 -2.51
N LYS A 230 -10.29 16.21 -2.73
CA LYS A 230 -10.57 15.13 -3.71
C LYS A 230 -10.08 15.44 -5.11
N SER A 231 -10.13 16.70 -5.52
CA SER A 231 -9.71 17.13 -6.86
C SER A 231 -8.20 17.10 -7.10
N ILE A 232 -7.40 16.94 -6.05
CA ILE A 232 -5.93 16.97 -6.09
C ILE A 232 -5.28 15.68 -5.65
N ILE A 233 -6.08 14.68 -5.27
CA ILE A 233 -5.61 13.37 -4.81
C ILE A 233 -5.81 12.35 -5.91
N PHE A 234 -4.73 11.67 -6.30
CA PHE A 234 -4.77 10.48 -7.14
C PHE A 234 -4.93 9.26 -6.25
N ALA A 235 -6.12 8.64 -6.24
CA ALA A 235 -6.36 7.43 -5.46
C ALA A 235 -6.01 6.18 -6.27
N ASP A 236 -5.06 5.38 -5.77
CA ASP A 236 -4.68 4.12 -6.37
C ASP A 236 -4.39 3.06 -5.29
N ARG A 237 -5.34 2.16 -5.06
CA ARG A 237 -5.23 1.08 -4.07
C ARG A 237 -4.14 0.06 -4.37
N PHE A 238 -3.66 0.03 -5.59
CA PHE A 238 -2.70 -0.97 -6.08
C PHE A 238 -1.35 -0.37 -6.44
N LEU A 239 -1.08 0.83 -5.93
CA LEU A 239 0.14 1.58 -6.24
C LEU A 239 1.40 0.74 -6.01
N VAL A 240 1.50 0.08 -4.84
CA VAL A 240 2.63 -0.80 -4.50
C VAL A 240 2.70 -2.01 -5.43
N LEU A 241 1.58 -2.69 -5.70
CA LEU A 241 1.56 -3.88 -6.55
C LEU A 241 1.99 -3.58 -7.99
N LYS A 242 1.64 -2.40 -8.51
CA LYS A 242 1.99 -1.99 -9.88
C LYS A 242 3.50 -1.79 -10.07
N VAL A 243 4.18 -1.22 -9.10
CA VAL A 243 5.63 -1.06 -9.21
C VAL A 243 6.34 -2.40 -9.02
N LEU A 244 5.88 -3.23 -8.09
CA LEU A 244 6.45 -4.56 -7.91
C LEU A 244 6.36 -5.42 -9.17
N SER A 245 5.37 -5.19 -10.03
CA SER A 245 5.26 -5.89 -11.30
C SER A 245 6.28 -5.45 -12.36
N ARG A 246 7.00 -4.34 -12.14
CA ARG A 246 7.97 -3.75 -13.07
C ARG A 246 9.44 -3.92 -12.63
N ILE A 247 9.66 -4.28 -11.36
CA ILE A 247 10.97 -4.65 -10.80
C ILE A 247 11.31 -6.09 -11.22
#